data_ede32e8a937298880b47a2f8483cd108
#
_entry.id   ede32e8a937298880b47a2f8483cd108
#
_cell.length_a   1.000
_cell.length_b   1.000
_cell.length_c   1.000
_cell.angle_alpha   90.00
_cell.angle_beta   90.00
_cell.angle_gamma   90.00
#
_symmetry.space_group_name_H-M   'P 1'
#
loop_
_entity.id
_entity.type
_entity.pdbx_description
1 polymer ?
#
loop_
_entity_poly.entity_id
_entity_poly.type
_entity_poly.pdbx_seq_one_letter_code
_entity_poly.pdbx_strand_id
1 'polypeptide(L)'
;MNKRMIFHILGMLLILEAALLLLPALVALIYGEQAGWYYLFTAAGAALVGLALRTACRPSRKTIYARDGLITVALGWIVISLAGALPFTLCGDIPSYLDAVFEMVSGFTTTGSSILPNVELLNRCSLFWRSFSHWIGGMGILVFMLAIVNMEGGQGIHLLRAESPGPTVSKMVPRMVDSSKILYSIYFGLTLVQILFYLLGGMPLFDTLCNAFATAGTGGFAIRADSFAGYGYYHQTVTTIFMALFGVNFSIYFFLLRRKFDLVWKNTELRWYVVIILSSVALITLNILPLYPRAYDALHHAAFSVSSIITTTGFGTENFDLWPEFPRVILVFLMLIGACAGSTGGGLKISRLVILVKMVQREVRLLLHPRTVKVMTIDGKAVSNDTVRGVSAYFLTYVFLIMASILLVSLDGLDASTTVTAVLATFNNIGPGLGLVGPAGNFAVFSPLAKVVLTLDMLLGRLELYPMLILMLPTTWTKR
;
A
#
# COMPACT_ATOMS: atom_id res chain seq x y z
N MET A 1 4.97 29.09 2.60
CA MET A 1 3.97 28.04 2.80
C MET A 1 2.57 28.60 2.63
N ASN A 2 1.78 28.04 1.75
CA ASN A 2 0.40 28.46 1.49
C ASN A 2 -0.59 27.68 2.38
N LYS A 3 -0.63 28.04 3.69
CA LYS A 3 -1.50 27.34 4.67
C LYS A 3 -2.97 27.30 4.25
N ARG A 4 -3.50 28.40 3.68
CA ARG A 4 -4.91 28.44 3.22
C ARG A 4 -5.19 27.42 2.14
N MET A 5 -4.24 27.21 1.22
CA MET A 5 -4.39 26.21 0.16
C MET A 5 -4.34 24.78 0.72
N ILE A 6 -3.45 24.50 1.68
CA ILE A 6 -3.37 23.19 2.35
C ILE A 6 -4.72 22.87 3.00
N PHE A 7 -5.25 23.74 3.86
CA PHE A 7 -6.53 23.53 4.53
C PHE A 7 -7.72 23.46 3.57
N HIS A 8 -7.67 24.20 2.45
CA HIS A 8 -8.70 24.10 1.40
C HIS A 8 -8.72 22.71 0.75
N ILE A 9 -7.54 22.13 0.47
CA ILE A 9 -7.43 20.78 -0.10
C ILE A 9 -7.86 19.73 0.94
N LEU A 10 -7.46 19.86 2.21
CA LEU A 10 -7.91 18.97 3.28
C LEU A 10 -9.45 19.02 3.42
N GLY A 11 -10.06 20.21 3.31
CA GLY A 11 -11.52 20.33 3.28
C GLY A 11 -12.16 19.59 2.11
N MET A 12 -11.56 19.61 0.91
CA MET A 12 -12.04 18.85 -0.23
C MET A 12 -11.88 17.32 -0.03
N LEU A 13 -10.81 16.89 0.62
CA LEU A 13 -10.60 15.48 0.96
C LEU A 13 -11.65 14.97 1.94
N LEU A 14 -11.98 15.74 2.99
CA LEU A 14 -13.04 15.38 3.94
C LEU A 14 -14.42 15.31 3.27
N ILE A 15 -14.74 16.21 2.34
CA ILE A 15 -15.99 16.14 1.57
C ILE A 15 -16.02 14.88 0.70
N LEU A 16 -14.91 14.52 0.08
CA LEU A 16 -14.80 13.29 -0.69
C LEU A 16 -14.99 12.06 0.20
N GLU A 17 -14.32 12.01 1.35
CA GLU A 17 -14.47 10.93 2.31
C GLU A 17 -15.90 10.81 2.83
N ALA A 18 -16.57 11.93 3.11
CA ALA A 18 -17.97 11.95 3.48
C ALA A 18 -18.86 11.28 2.43
N ALA A 19 -18.61 11.53 1.14
CA ALA A 19 -19.31 10.87 0.05
C ALA A 19 -19.01 9.36 -0.01
N LEU A 20 -17.76 8.95 0.25
CA LEU A 20 -17.35 7.54 0.26
C LEU A 20 -17.96 6.78 1.44
N LEU A 21 -18.12 7.41 2.61
CA LEU A 21 -18.77 6.82 3.80
C LEU A 21 -20.27 6.51 3.58
N LEU A 22 -20.91 7.07 2.55
CA LEU A 22 -22.28 6.69 2.19
C LEU A 22 -22.39 5.27 1.66
N LEU A 23 -21.30 4.70 1.11
CA LEU A 23 -21.29 3.32 0.60
C LEU A 23 -21.40 2.28 1.72
N PRO A 24 -20.57 2.29 2.79
CA PRO A 24 -20.80 1.40 3.94
C PRO A 24 -22.14 1.66 4.64
N ALA A 25 -22.65 2.89 4.68
CA ALA A 25 -23.99 3.17 5.18
C ALA A 25 -25.08 2.49 4.32
N LEU A 26 -24.91 2.46 3.00
CA LEU A 26 -25.80 1.72 2.09
C LEU A 26 -25.70 0.20 2.34
N VAL A 27 -24.51 -0.34 2.56
CA VAL A 27 -24.32 -1.76 2.94
C VAL A 27 -25.07 -2.05 4.23
N ALA A 28 -24.96 -1.20 5.27
CA ALA A 28 -25.70 -1.36 6.51
C ALA A 28 -27.22 -1.37 6.29
N LEU A 29 -27.72 -0.51 5.41
CA LEU A 29 -29.14 -0.48 5.04
C LEU A 29 -29.59 -1.80 4.39
N ILE A 30 -28.80 -2.36 3.47
CA ILE A 30 -29.10 -3.63 2.78
C ILE A 30 -29.15 -4.79 3.77
N TYR A 31 -28.26 -4.82 4.78
CA TYR A 31 -28.19 -5.90 5.77
C TYR A 31 -28.99 -5.61 7.06
N GLY A 32 -29.67 -4.45 7.16
CA GLY A 32 -30.47 -4.08 8.32
C GLY A 32 -29.65 -3.78 9.59
N GLU A 33 -28.39 -3.34 9.45
CA GLU A 33 -27.49 -3.05 10.56
C GLU A 33 -27.70 -1.63 11.10
N GLN A 34 -27.83 -1.49 12.43
CA GLN A 34 -27.95 -0.17 13.07
C GLN A 34 -26.65 0.65 13.00
N ALA A 35 -25.51 -0.02 12.80
CA ALA A 35 -24.20 0.62 12.62
C ALA A 35 -24.19 1.66 11.50
N GLY A 36 -25.04 1.54 10.49
CA GLY A 36 -25.18 2.49 9.37
C GLY A 36 -25.43 3.93 9.78
N TRP A 37 -26.13 4.17 10.88
CA TRP A 37 -26.36 5.52 11.39
C TRP A 37 -25.07 6.22 11.81
N TYR A 38 -24.12 5.52 12.41
CA TYR A 38 -22.85 6.09 12.81
C TYR A 38 -21.98 6.46 11.60
N TYR A 39 -22.07 5.69 10.49
CA TYR A 39 -21.45 6.05 9.22
C TYR A 39 -22.06 7.32 8.62
N LEU A 40 -23.39 7.50 8.68
CA LEU A 40 -24.08 8.70 8.23
C LEU A 40 -23.74 9.93 9.10
N PHE A 41 -23.68 9.77 10.43
CA PHE A 41 -23.28 10.86 11.32
C PHE A 41 -21.83 11.28 11.08
N THR A 42 -20.92 10.33 10.88
CA THR A 42 -19.51 10.63 10.55
C THR A 42 -19.43 11.31 9.17
N ALA A 43 -20.16 10.84 8.18
CA ALA A 43 -20.22 11.47 6.86
C ALA A 43 -20.72 12.92 6.94
N ALA A 44 -21.81 13.17 7.68
CA ALA A 44 -22.32 14.52 7.89
C ALA A 44 -21.31 15.41 8.60
N GLY A 45 -20.65 14.94 9.67
CA GLY A 45 -19.60 15.65 10.39
C GLY A 45 -18.40 15.99 9.49
N ALA A 46 -17.90 15.00 8.74
CA ALA A 46 -16.80 15.19 7.80
C ALA A 46 -17.15 16.20 6.68
N ALA A 47 -18.40 16.14 6.16
CA ALA A 47 -18.88 17.08 5.16
C ALA A 47 -18.96 18.52 5.73
N LEU A 48 -19.48 18.68 6.95
CA LEU A 48 -19.58 19.99 7.62
C LEU A 48 -18.21 20.60 7.86
N VAL A 49 -17.28 19.84 8.47
CA VAL A 49 -15.91 20.28 8.71
C VAL A 49 -15.20 20.57 7.38
N GLY A 50 -15.34 19.69 6.39
CA GLY A 50 -14.77 19.86 5.06
C GLY A 50 -15.29 21.12 4.36
N LEU A 51 -16.60 21.41 4.42
CA LEU A 51 -17.19 22.61 3.86
C LEU A 51 -16.70 23.86 4.58
N ALA A 52 -16.64 23.83 5.91
CA ALA A 52 -16.13 24.94 6.73
C ALA A 52 -14.67 25.27 6.36
N LEU A 53 -13.79 24.27 6.27
CA LEU A 53 -12.39 24.45 5.85
C LEU A 53 -12.29 24.99 4.42
N ARG A 54 -13.09 24.46 3.49
CA ARG A 54 -13.10 24.89 2.09
C ARG A 54 -13.54 26.35 1.94
N THR A 55 -14.54 26.78 2.70
CA THR A 55 -15.08 28.14 2.61
C THR A 55 -14.24 29.14 3.37
N ALA A 56 -13.79 28.84 4.60
CA ALA A 56 -12.97 29.70 5.43
C ALA A 56 -11.55 29.90 4.88
N CYS A 57 -11.00 28.85 4.24
CA CYS A 57 -9.61 28.84 3.76
C CYS A 57 -9.52 29.00 2.24
N ARG A 58 -10.37 29.83 1.61
CA ARG A 58 -10.26 30.11 0.17
C ARG A 58 -8.87 30.67 -0.16
N PRO A 59 -8.12 30.03 -1.09
CA PRO A 59 -6.77 30.47 -1.41
C PRO A 59 -6.80 31.75 -2.25
N SER A 60 -6.06 32.79 -1.82
CA SER A 60 -5.87 34.02 -2.61
C SER A 60 -4.87 33.80 -3.77
N ARG A 61 -3.95 32.84 -3.64
CA ARG A 61 -3.01 32.41 -4.68
C ARG A 61 -3.20 30.92 -4.96
N LYS A 62 -3.40 30.56 -6.23
CA LYS A 62 -3.61 29.17 -6.66
C LYS A 62 -2.31 28.38 -6.88
N THR A 63 -1.13 28.90 -6.53
CA THR A 63 0.15 28.23 -6.72
C THR A 63 0.47 27.32 -5.53
N ILE A 64 0.81 26.05 -5.82
CA ILE A 64 1.31 25.05 -4.87
C ILE A 64 2.77 24.81 -5.19
N TYR A 65 3.66 24.99 -4.22
CA TYR A 65 5.06 24.60 -4.32
C TYR A 65 5.25 23.13 -3.91
N ALA A 66 6.35 22.49 -4.32
CA ALA A 66 6.65 21.09 -4.00
C ALA A 66 6.57 20.81 -2.48
N ARG A 67 7.08 21.71 -1.64
CA ARG A 67 6.98 21.63 -0.18
C ARG A 67 5.53 21.59 0.31
N ASP A 68 4.69 22.48 -0.21
CA ASP A 68 3.27 22.55 0.18
C ASP A 68 2.53 21.29 -0.26
N GLY A 69 2.89 20.72 -1.43
CA GLY A 69 2.37 19.45 -1.92
C GLY A 69 2.68 18.29 -0.99
N LEU A 70 3.95 18.14 -0.59
CA LEU A 70 4.40 17.07 0.33
C LEU A 70 3.69 17.15 1.69
N ILE A 71 3.56 18.36 2.26
CA ILE A 71 2.84 18.58 3.52
C ILE A 71 1.34 18.23 3.36
N THR A 72 0.73 18.65 2.24
CA THR A 72 -0.69 18.37 1.98
C THR A 72 -0.96 16.87 1.86
N VAL A 73 -0.07 16.12 1.22
CA VAL A 73 -0.16 14.66 1.12
C VAL A 73 -0.10 14.05 2.51
N ALA A 74 0.93 14.35 3.30
CA ALA A 74 1.10 13.75 4.63
C ALA A 74 -0.07 14.08 5.57
N LEU A 75 -0.49 15.35 5.63
CA LEU A 75 -1.66 15.75 6.43
C LEU A 75 -2.96 15.14 5.91
N GLY A 76 -3.11 15.02 4.59
CA GLY A 76 -4.27 14.40 3.96
C GLY A 76 -4.47 12.97 4.45
N TRP A 77 -3.43 12.15 4.39
CA TRP A 77 -3.48 10.75 4.84
C TRP A 77 -3.79 10.63 6.34
N ILE A 78 -3.21 11.50 7.18
CA ILE A 78 -3.51 11.53 8.61
C ILE A 78 -4.97 11.90 8.85
N VAL A 79 -5.47 12.98 8.22
CA VAL A 79 -6.82 13.50 8.46
C VAL A 79 -7.90 12.51 8.03
N ILE A 80 -7.76 11.90 6.85
CA ILE A 80 -8.73 10.89 6.38
C ILE A 80 -8.71 9.63 7.26
N SER A 81 -7.51 9.19 7.72
CA SER A 81 -7.43 8.03 8.60
C SER A 81 -8.09 8.29 9.95
N LEU A 82 -7.91 9.50 10.49
CA LEU A 82 -8.58 9.90 11.73
C LEU A 82 -10.10 9.99 11.56
N ALA A 83 -10.58 10.59 10.47
CA ALA A 83 -12.02 10.71 10.22
C ALA A 83 -12.65 9.34 9.90
N GLY A 84 -12.00 8.51 9.06
CA GLY A 84 -12.48 7.18 8.68
C GLY A 84 -12.47 6.16 9.82
N ALA A 85 -11.72 6.40 10.91
CA ALA A 85 -11.71 5.57 12.11
C ALA A 85 -12.91 5.81 13.03
N LEU A 86 -13.54 7.00 12.97
CA LEU A 86 -14.65 7.36 13.85
C LEU A 86 -15.83 6.38 13.82
N PRO A 87 -16.31 5.91 12.66
CA PRO A 87 -17.44 4.97 12.63
C PRO A 87 -17.18 3.71 13.46
N PHE A 88 -15.97 3.14 13.43
CA PHE A 88 -15.63 1.92 14.17
C PHE A 88 -15.78 2.08 15.68
N THR A 89 -15.36 3.25 16.19
CA THR A 89 -15.47 3.53 17.64
C THR A 89 -16.91 3.88 18.03
N LEU A 90 -17.62 4.64 17.19
CA LEU A 90 -18.99 5.06 17.49
C LEU A 90 -19.98 3.89 17.44
N CYS A 91 -19.81 2.92 16.52
CA CYS A 91 -20.67 1.74 16.47
C CYS A 91 -20.26 0.64 17.47
N GLY A 92 -19.09 0.77 18.11
CA GLY A 92 -18.59 -0.18 19.09
C GLY A 92 -17.86 -1.39 18.53
N ASP A 93 -17.63 -1.45 17.21
CA ASP A 93 -16.87 -2.53 16.57
C ASP A 93 -15.40 -2.54 17.03
N ILE A 94 -14.82 -1.34 17.23
CA ILE A 94 -13.49 -1.14 17.81
C ILE A 94 -13.59 -0.05 18.89
N PRO A 95 -13.74 -0.44 20.18
CA PRO A 95 -14.02 0.54 21.25
C PRO A 95 -12.89 1.54 21.48
N SER A 96 -11.62 1.12 21.31
CA SER A 96 -10.47 2.00 21.48
C SER A 96 -10.26 2.84 20.20
N TYR A 97 -10.28 4.17 20.33
CA TYR A 97 -10.04 5.05 19.17
C TYR A 97 -8.61 4.91 18.62
N LEU A 98 -7.61 4.65 19.47
CA LEU A 98 -6.24 4.39 19.01
C LEU A 98 -6.19 3.14 18.13
N ASP A 99 -6.88 2.09 18.53
CA ASP A 99 -6.97 0.83 17.79
C ASP A 99 -7.76 1.03 16.48
N ALA A 100 -8.84 1.81 16.51
CA ALA A 100 -9.61 2.18 15.32
C ALA A 100 -8.75 2.99 14.32
N VAL A 101 -7.91 3.91 14.80
CA VAL A 101 -6.96 4.67 13.98
C VAL A 101 -5.90 3.75 13.39
N PHE A 102 -5.33 2.82 14.17
CA PHE A 102 -4.38 1.82 13.67
C PHE A 102 -5.00 1.02 12.52
N GLU A 103 -6.20 0.49 12.72
CA GLU A 103 -6.93 -0.29 11.72
C GLU A 103 -7.24 0.53 10.47
N MET A 104 -7.62 1.81 10.63
CA MET A 104 -7.96 2.65 9.48
C MET A 104 -6.74 3.17 8.73
N VAL A 105 -5.64 3.48 9.44
CA VAL A 105 -4.34 3.76 8.79
C VAL A 105 -3.89 2.54 8.01
N SER A 106 -3.95 1.35 8.61
CA SER A 106 -3.66 0.09 7.91
C SER A 106 -4.55 -0.08 6.67
N GLY A 107 -5.82 0.29 6.77
CA GLY A 107 -6.78 0.29 5.66
C GLY A 107 -6.33 1.19 4.51
N PHE A 108 -6.20 2.48 4.75
CA PHE A 108 -5.85 3.43 3.70
C PHE A 108 -4.43 3.26 3.18
N THR A 109 -3.44 2.97 4.04
CA THR A 109 -2.07 2.69 3.59
C THR A 109 -1.89 1.34 2.92
N THR A 110 -2.99 0.57 2.81
CA THR A 110 -3.00 -0.77 2.20
C THR A 110 -2.00 -1.72 2.85
N THR A 111 -1.87 -1.63 4.18
CA THR A 111 -0.93 -2.46 4.94
C THR A 111 -1.53 -3.82 5.27
N GLY A 112 -2.79 -3.88 5.74
CA GLY A 112 -3.45 -5.13 6.12
C GLY A 112 -3.10 -5.66 7.52
N SER A 113 -2.28 -4.95 8.29
CA SER A 113 -2.07 -5.26 9.72
C SER A 113 -3.34 -4.97 10.50
N SER A 114 -3.86 -5.93 11.24
CA SER A 114 -5.11 -5.79 11.98
C SER A 114 -4.91 -5.96 13.48
N ILE A 115 -5.61 -5.14 14.26
CA ILE A 115 -5.68 -5.27 15.73
C ILE A 115 -6.84 -6.18 16.15
N LEU A 116 -7.62 -6.70 15.23
CA LEU A 116 -8.83 -7.47 15.51
C LEU A 116 -8.48 -8.93 15.75
N PRO A 117 -8.80 -9.50 16.93
CA PRO A 117 -8.63 -10.92 17.17
C PRO A 117 -9.55 -11.79 16.32
N ASN A 118 -10.77 -11.31 16.06
CA ASN A 118 -11.73 -11.97 15.17
C ASN A 118 -12.48 -10.95 14.33
N VAL A 119 -12.20 -10.95 13.04
CA VAL A 119 -12.81 -10.02 12.08
C VAL A 119 -14.28 -10.34 11.77
N GLU A 120 -14.72 -11.58 12.02
CA GLU A 120 -16.09 -12.04 11.71
C GLU A 120 -17.14 -11.49 12.67
N LEU A 121 -16.70 -10.90 13.80
CA LEU A 121 -17.59 -10.26 14.78
C LEU A 121 -18.02 -8.84 14.37
N LEU A 122 -17.36 -8.24 13.39
CA LEU A 122 -17.69 -6.90 12.93
C LEU A 122 -18.99 -6.87 12.12
N ASN A 123 -19.67 -5.72 12.16
CA ASN A 123 -20.75 -5.41 11.23
C ASN A 123 -20.26 -5.49 9.77
N ARG A 124 -21.12 -5.91 8.86
CA ARG A 124 -20.78 -6.01 7.42
C ARG A 124 -20.43 -4.66 6.80
N CYS A 125 -21.07 -3.59 7.25
CA CYS A 125 -20.70 -2.23 6.81
C CYS A 125 -19.25 -1.88 7.21
N SER A 126 -18.79 -2.31 8.38
CA SER A 126 -17.41 -2.11 8.84
C SER A 126 -16.42 -2.99 8.09
N LEU A 127 -16.75 -4.25 7.81
CA LEU A 127 -15.96 -5.13 6.94
C LEU A 127 -15.81 -4.55 5.52
N PHE A 128 -16.93 -4.02 4.98
CA PHE A 128 -16.90 -3.36 3.68
C PHE A 128 -16.01 -2.13 3.70
N TRP A 129 -16.12 -1.25 4.73
CA TRP A 129 -15.31 -0.04 4.84
C TRP A 129 -13.81 -0.35 4.94
N ARG A 130 -13.42 -1.36 5.72
CA ARG A 130 -12.04 -1.85 5.78
C ARG A 130 -11.51 -2.25 4.39
N SER A 131 -12.23 -3.11 3.68
CA SER A 131 -11.81 -3.57 2.35
C SER A 131 -11.84 -2.45 1.31
N PHE A 132 -12.83 -1.57 1.37
CA PHE A 132 -12.97 -0.45 0.44
C PHE A 132 -11.89 0.62 0.66
N SER A 133 -11.44 0.82 1.91
CA SER A 133 -10.31 1.72 2.19
C SER A 133 -9.02 1.26 1.50
N HIS A 134 -8.77 -0.04 1.37
CA HIS A 134 -7.67 -0.56 0.57
C HIS A 134 -7.79 -0.19 -0.91
N TRP A 135 -9.00 -0.30 -1.47
CA TRP A 135 -9.22 0.05 -2.87
C TRP A 135 -8.95 1.54 -3.14
N ILE A 136 -9.41 2.42 -2.24
CA ILE A 136 -9.16 3.86 -2.32
C ILE A 136 -7.66 4.15 -2.14
N GLY A 137 -7.03 3.54 -1.13
CA GLY A 137 -5.63 3.74 -0.79
C GLY A 137 -4.66 3.20 -1.84
N GLY A 138 -5.03 2.12 -2.57
CA GLY A 138 -4.15 1.43 -3.52
C GLY A 138 -3.58 2.33 -4.61
N MET A 139 -4.40 3.17 -5.21
CA MET A 139 -3.95 4.14 -6.23
C MET A 139 -3.61 5.52 -5.68
N GLY A 140 -3.71 5.70 -4.35
CA GLY A 140 -3.48 6.97 -3.70
C GLY A 140 -4.69 7.91 -3.73
N ILE A 141 -5.01 8.45 -2.57
CA ILE A 141 -6.25 9.21 -2.35
C ILE A 141 -6.24 10.55 -3.07
N LEU A 142 -5.07 11.22 -3.12
CA LEU A 142 -4.94 12.51 -3.81
C LEU A 142 -4.89 12.34 -5.32
N VAL A 143 -4.37 11.24 -5.82
CA VAL A 143 -4.45 10.89 -7.25
C VAL A 143 -5.90 10.62 -7.63
N PHE A 144 -6.68 9.94 -6.76
CA PHE A 144 -8.12 9.77 -6.92
C PHE A 144 -8.85 11.12 -6.94
N MET A 145 -8.54 12.01 -6.00
CA MET A 145 -9.10 13.36 -5.99
C MET A 145 -8.76 14.15 -7.27
N LEU A 146 -7.52 14.04 -7.76
CA LEU A 146 -7.09 14.69 -9.01
C LEU A 146 -7.80 14.14 -10.25
N ALA A 147 -8.16 12.85 -10.24
CA ALA A 147 -8.91 12.26 -11.34
C ALA A 147 -10.36 12.77 -11.41
N ILE A 148 -10.97 13.05 -10.24
CA ILE A 148 -12.35 13.55 -10.12
C ILE A 148 -12.41 15.07 -10.25
N VAL A 149 -11.53 15.79 -9.55
CA VAL A 149 -11.53 17.26 -9.49
C VAL A 149 -10.52 17.81 -10.48
N ASN A 150 -11.01 18.47 -11.54
CA ASN A 150 -10.13 19.16 -12.49
C ASN A 150 -9.46 20.34 -11.80
N MET A 151 -8.23 20.15 -11.31
CA MET A 151 -7.42 21.23 -10.74
C MET A 151 -6.69 21.98 -11.85
N GLU A 152 -7.06 23.25 -12.08
CA GLU A 152 -6.46 24.11 -13.08
C GLU A 152 -5.02 24.53 -12.71
N GLY A 153 -4.17 24.79 -13.71
CA GLY A 153 -2.90 25.55 -13.53
C GLY A 153 -1.69 24.75 -13.03
N GLY A 154 -1.56 23.44 -13.34
CA GLY A 154 -0.34 22.67 -13.03
C GLY A 154 -0.19 22.28 -11.54
N GLN A 155 -1.14 22.59 -10.71
CA GLN A 155 -1.14 22.34 -9.26
C GLN A 155 -1.08 20.85 -8.93
N GLY A 156 -1.73 20.01 -9.75
CA GLY A 156 -1.78 18.57 -9.58
C GLY A 156 -0.41 17.87 -9.71
N ILE A 157 0.56 18.49 -10.40
CA ILE A 157 1.89 17.88 -10.62
C ILE A 157 2.64 17.64 -9.31
N HIS A 158 2.64 18.59 -8.39
CA HIS A 158 3.34 18.47 -7.12
C HIS A 158 2.67 17.45 -6.18
N LEU A 159 1.33 17.40 -6.19
CA LEU A 159 0.57 16.39 -5.44
C LEU A 159 0.80 14.99 -6.00
N LEU A 160 0.69 14.81 -7.32
CA LEU A 160 0.93 13.54 -7.97
C LEU A 160 2.36 13.02 -7.74
N ARG A 161 3.37 13.90 -7.84
CA ARG A 161 4.75 13.51 -7.55
C ARG A 161 4.99 13.17 -6.09
N ALA A 162 4.26 13.79 -5.17
CA ALA A 162 4.38 13.52 -3.75
C ALA A 162 3.75 12.19 -3.34
N GLU A 163 2.79 11.69 -4.10
CA GLU A 163 2.07 10.44 -3.83
C GLU A 163 2.47 9.28 -4.75
N SER A 164 3.11 9.57 -5.90
CA SER A 164 3.49 8.52 -6.85
C SER A 164 4.77 7.82 -6.42
N PRO A 165 4.73 6.50 -6.15
CA PRO A 165 5.90 5.76 -5.70
C PRO A 165 6.92 5.55 -6.80
N GLY A 166 8.20 5.76 -6.46
CA GLY A 166 9.35 5.40 -7.31
C GLY A 166 10.25 6.57 -7.71
N PRO A 167 11.46 6.27 -8.19
CA PRO A 167 12.49 7.28 -8.48
C PRO A 167 12.20 8.14 -9.72
N THR A 168 11.28 7.73 -10.59
CA THR A 168 10.90 8.47 -11.80
C THR A 168 9.41 8.36 -12.07
N VAL A 169 8.73 9.50 -12.25
CA VAL A 169 7.34 9.53 -12.71
C VAL A 169 7.35 9.50 -14.24
N SER A 170 6.96 8.37 -14.84
CA SER A 170 6.81 8.28 -16.29
C SER A 170 5.58 9.07 -16.74
N LYS A 171 5.78 10.07 -17.60
CA LYS A 171 4.66 10.77 -18.24
C LYS A 171 4.11 9.91 -19.37
N MET A 172 2.88 9.43 -19.23
CA MET A 172 2.18 8.66 -20.28
C MET A 172 1.59 9.56 -21.36
N VAL A 173 1.11 10.72 -20.95
CA VAL A 173 0.50 11.74 -21.82
C VAL A 173 0.91 13.15 -21.35
N PRO A 174 0.77 14.19 -22.23
CA PRO A 174 1.23 15.54 -21.90
C PRO A 174 0.57 16.15 -20.67
N ARG A 175 -0.70 15.82 -20.39
CA ARG A 175 -1.43 16.31 -19.21
C ARG A 175 -1.42 15.27 -18.10
N MET A 176 -1.03 15.68 -16.89
CA MET A 176 -0.94 14.78 -15.72
C MET A 176 -2.31 14.26 -15.27
N VAL A 177 -3.36 15.06 -15.39
CA VAL A 177 -4.75 14.64 -15.10
C VAL A 177 -5.18 13.51 -16.02
N ASP A 178 -4.82 13.55 -17.31
CA ASP A 178 -5.15 12.48 -18.25
C ASP A 178 -4.37 11.20 -17.92
N SER A 179 -3.11 11.32 -17.44
CA SER A 179 -2.34 10.17 -16.94
C SER A 179 -3.03 9.52 -15.74
N SER A 180 -3.51 10.31 -14.77
CA SER A 180 -4.24 9.80 -13.60
C SER A 180 -5.52 9.07 -14.01
N LYS A 181 -6.31 9.66 -14.92
CA LYS A 181 -7.55 9.03 -15.43
C LYS A 181 -7.29 7.69 -16.10
N ILE A 182 -6.22 7.59 -16.91
CA ILE A 182 -5.84 6.34 -17.58
C ILE A 182 -5.46 5.28 -16.54
N LEU A 183 -4.63 5.64 -15.55
CA LEU A 183 -4.21 4.72 -14.48
C LEU A 183 -5.42 4.20 -13.69
N TYR A 184 -6.34 5.10 -13.30
CA TYR A 184 -7.57 4.70 -12.61
C TYR A 184 -8.47 3.83 -13.47
N SER A 185 -8.59 4.11 -14.78
CA SER A 185 -9.39 3.28 -15.69
C SER A 185 -8.83 1.87 -15.80
N ILE A 186 -7.49 1.70 -15.83
CA ILE A 186 -6.83 0.39 -15.85
C ILE A 186 -7.06 -0.32 -14.51
N TYR A 187 -6.86 0.38 -13.39
CA TYR A 187 -7.08 -0.15 -12.04
C TYR A 187 -8.53 -0.65 -11.85
N PHE A 188 -9.48 0.20 -12.19
CA PHE A 188 -10.91 -0.13 -12.14
C PHE A 188 -11.24 -1.31 -13.05
N GLY A 189 -10.74 -1.31 -14.30
CA GLY A 189 -10.94 -2.39 -15.24
C GLY A 189 -10.42 -3.73 -14.74
N LEU A 190 -9.19 -3.77 -14.18
CA LEU A 190 -8.64 -4.98 -13.57
C LEU A 190 -9.46 -5.45 -12.38
N THR A 191 -9.95 -4.52 -11.53
CA THR A 191 -10.83 -4.84 -10.40
C THR A 191 -12.13 -5.49 -10.90
N LEU A 192 -12.76 -4.94 -11.94
CA LEU A 192 -13.98 -5.52 -12.52
C LEU A 192 -13.75 -6.92 -13.10
N VAL A 193 -12.63 -7.12 -13.77
CA VAL A 193 -12.26 -8.45 -14.30
C VAL A 193 -12.08 -9.45 -13.14
N GLN A 194 -11.42 -9.06 -12.05
CA GLN A 194 -11.28 -9.91 -10.87
C GLN A 194 -12.64 -10.25 -10.24
N ILE A 195 -13.52 -9.26 -10.07
CA ILE A 195 -14.90 -9.47 -9.57
C ILE A 195 -15.62 -10.51 -10.44
N LEU A 196 -15.51 -10.38 -11.76
CA LEU A 196 -16.13 -11.34 -12.68
C LEU A 196 -15.60 -12.77 -12.47
N PHE A 197 -14.28 -12.95 -12.32
CA PHE A 197 -13.70 -14.28 -12.05
C PHE A 197 -14.15 -14.85 -10.71
N TYR A 198 -14.25 -14.04 -9.66
CA TYR A 198 -14.77 -14.52 -8.37
C TYR A 198 -16.25 -14.95 -8.45
N LEU A 199 -17.09 -14.18 -9.13
CA LEU A 199 -18.50 -14.52 -9.34
C LEU A 199 -18.67 -15.79 -10.18
N LEU A 200 -17.85 -15.97 -11.24
CA LEU A 200 -17.84 -17.20 -12.05
C LEU A 200 -17.43 -18.43 -11.21
N GLY A 201 -16.62 -18.24 -10.18
CA GLY A 201 -16.28 -19.28 -9.20
C GLY A 201 -17.37 -19.55 -8.14
N GLY A 202 -18.47 -18.78 -8.15
CA GLY A 202 -19.57 -18.93 -7.19
C GLY A 202 -19.35 -18.26 -5.84
N MET A 203 -18.39 -17.32 -5.73
CA MET A 203 -18.20 -16.54 -4.49
C MET A 203 -19.38 -15.60 -4.26
N PRO A 204 -19.92 -15.50 -3.03
CA PRO A 204 -20.99 -14.54 -2.71
C PRO A 204 -20.62 -13.10 -3.07
N LEU A 205 -21.57 -12.28 -3.48
CA LEU A 205 -21.30 -10.92 -3.96
C LEU A 205 -20.58 -10.04 -2.92
N PHE A 206 -20.95 -10.13 -1.65
CA PHE A 206 -20.30 -9.39 -0.58
C PHE A 206 -18.82 -9.76 -0.42
N ASP A 207 -18.55 -11.08 -0.34
CA ASP A 207 -17.19 -11.60 -0.26
C ASP A 207 -16.37 -11.22 -1.49
N THR A 208 -16.99 -11.32 -2.67
CA THR A 208 -16.39 -10.91 -3.95
C THR A 208 -15.93 -9.46 -3.94
N LEU A 209 -16.80 -8.54 -3.53
CA LEU A 209 -16.48 -7.10 -3.51
C LEU A 209 -15.36 -6.81 -2.50
N CYS A 210 -15.49 -7.30 -1.27
CA CYS A 210 -14.51 -7.06 -0.23
C CYS A 210 -13.12 -7.63 -0.60
N ASN A 211 -13.07 -8.89 -1.05
CA ASN A 211 -11.80 -9.52 -1.43
C ASN A 211 -11.20 -8.90 -2.69
N ALA A 212 -12.02 -8.50 -3.69
CA ALA A 212 -11.52 -7.82 -4.87
C ALA A 212 -10.94 -6.43 -4.54
N PHE A 213 -11.58 -5.67 -3.66
CA PHE A 213 -11.07 -4.38 -3.21
C PHE A 213 -9.75 -4.51 -2.45
N ALA A 214 -9.67 -5.46 -1.54
CA ALA A 214 -8.46 -5.70 -0.77
C ALA A 214 -7.31 -6.25 -1.65
N THR A 215 -7.60 -7.09 -2.64
CA THR A 215 -6.59 -7.57 -3.62
C THR A 215 -6.12 -6.43 -4.52
N ALA A 216 -7.05 -5.65 -5.08
CA ALA A 216 -6.72 -4.56 -6.01
C ALA A 216 -5.88 -3.48 -5.33
N GLY A 217 -6.21 -3.14 -4.09
CA GLY A 217 -5.41 -2.23 -3.28
C GLY A 217 -4.08 -2.83 -2.82
N THR A 218 -3.88 -4.15 -2.98
CA THR A 218 -2.77 -4.91 -2.38
C THR A 218 -2.68 -4.70 -0.86
N GLY A 219 -3.84 -4.80 -0.17
CA GLY A 219 -3.93 -4.44 1.25
C GLY A 219 -4.17 -5.60 2.21
N GLY A 220 -4.81 -6.71 1.76
CA GLY A 220 -4.88 -7.96 2.50
C GLY A 220 -5.89 -8.04 3.65
N PHE A 221 -6.72 -7.05 3.88
CA PHE A 221 -7.82 -7.21 4.83
C PHE A 221 -8.79 -8.28 4.34
N ALA A 222 -8.84 -9.39 5.05
CA ALA A 222 -9.81 -10.44 4.84
C ALA A 222 -11.09 -10.15 5.64
N ILE A 223 -12.20 -10.74 5.16
CA ILE A 223 -13.50 -10.74 5.88
C ILE A 223 -13.68 -12.00 6.73
N ARG A 224 -12.75 -12.96 6.62
CA ARG A 224 -12.71 -14.21 7.37
C ARG A 224 -11.44 -14.24 8.21
N ALA A 225 -11.53 -14.86 9.39
CA ALA A 225 -10.40 -15.00 10.30
C ALA A 225 -9.28 -15.88 9.71
N ASP A 226 -9.63 -16.84 8.86
CA ASP A 226 -8.71 -17.75 8.15
C ASP A 226 -8.21 -17.19 6.82
N SER A 227 -8.48 -15.91 6.53
CA SER A 227 -8.13 -15.24 5.27
C SER A 227 -8.65 -16.00 4.04
N PHE A 228 -7.77 -16.53 3.18
CA PHE A 228 -8.16 -17.33 2.00
C PHE A 228 -8.13 -18.85 2.23
N ALA A 229 -7.77 -19.34 3.42
CA ALA A 229 -7.70 -20.79 3.68
C ALA A 229 -9.06 -21.49 3.48
N GLY A 230 -10.15 -20.85 3.89
CA GLY A 230 -11.51 -21.42 3.74
C GLY A 230 -12.11 -21.27 2.34
N TYR A 231 -11.45 -20.63 1.37
CA TYR A 231 -11.89 -20.59 -0.02
C TYR A 231 -11.26 -21.72 -0.84
N GLY A 232 -11.98 -22.22 -1.85
CA GLY A 232 -11.46 -23.27 -2.73
C GLY A 232 -10.27 -22.82 -3.59
N TYR A 233 -9.48 -23.79 -4.08
CA TYR A 233 -8.29 -23.57 -4.90
C TYR A 233 -8.49 -22.66 -6.11
N TYR A 234 -9.69 -22.67 -6.71
CA TYR A 234 -10.03 -21.77 -7.80
C TYR A 234 -9.88 -20.29 -7.38
N HIS A 235 -10.53 -19.91 -6.27
CA HIS A 235 -10.49 -18.54 -5.76
C HIS A 235 -9.09 -18.13 -5.30
N GLN A 236 -8.38 -19.04 -4.64
CA GLN A 236 -6.98 -18.84 -4.24
C GLN A 236 -6.08 -18.61 -5.46
N THR A 237 -6.25 -19.40 -6.55
CA THR A 237 -5.48 -19.24 -7.79
C THR A 237 -5.80 -17.90 -8.47
N VAL A 238 -7.09 -17.54 -8.58
CA VAL A 238 -7.50 -16.22 -9.10
C VAL A 238 -6.84 -15.11 -8.29
N THR A 239 -6.90 -15.19 -6.96
CA THR A 239 -6.28 -14.18 -6.07
C THR A 239 -4.76 -14.10 -6.30
N THR A 240 -4.06 -15.24 -6.40
CA THR A 240 -2.61 -15.31 -6.67
C THR A 240 -2.24 -14.54 -7.94
N ILE A 241 -2.99 -14.79 -9.02
CA ILE A 241 -2.75 -14.15 -10.32
C ILE A 241 -3.01 -12.64 -10.22
N PHE A 242 -4.13 -12.24 -9.62
CA PHE A 242 -4.48 -10.82 -9.53
C PHE A 242 -3.56 -10.05 -8.57
N MET A 243 -3.12 -10.64 -7.44
CA MET A 243 -2.07 -10.05 -6.60
C MET A 243 -0.81 -9.75 -7.45
N ALA A 244 -0.32 -10.74 -8.19
CA ALA A 244 0.84 -10.55 -9.06
C ALA A 244 0.60 -9.48 -10.13
N LEU A 245 -0.60 -9.40 -10.73
CA LEU A 245 -0.96 -8.38 -11.71
C LEU A 245 -1.00 -6.97 -11.10
N PHE A 246 -1.61 -6.77 -9.93
CA PHE A 246 -1.65 -5.47 -9.26
C PHE A 246 -0.27 -5.01 -8.76
N GLY A 247 0.67 -5.92 -8.55
CA GLY A 247 2.07 -5.63 -8.25
C GLY A 247 2.90 -5.14 -9.45
N VAL A 248 2.39 -5.22 -10.67
CA VAL A 248 3.07 -4.72 -11.88
C VAL A 248 2.86 -3.22 -12.05
N ASN A 249 3.86 -2.52 -12.58
CA ASN A 249 3.75 -1.10 -12.94
C ASN A 249 2.60 -0.85 -13.93
N PHE A 250 1.62 -0.01 -13.56
CA PHE A 250 0.43 0.27 -14.38
C PHE A 250 0.76 0.86 -15.76
N SER A 251 1.93 1.51 -15.93
CA SER A 251 2.39 1.97 -17.24
C SER A 251 2.56 0.83 -18.24
N ILE A 252 2.86 -0.39 -17.79
CA ILE A 252 3.01 -1.57 -18.64
C ILE A 252 1.68 -1.95 -19.27
N TYR A 253 0.59 -1.91 -18.51
CA TYR A 253 -0.76 -2.14 -19.06
C TYR A 253 -1.14 -1.10 -20.12
N PHE A 254 -0.77 0.17 -19.91
CA PHE A 254 -0.97 1.20 -20.93
C PHE A 254 -0.20 0.89 -22.21
N PHE A 255 1.05 0.40 -22.12
CA PHE A 255 1.82 -0.01 -23.30
C PHE A 255 1.24 -1.25 -23.97
N LEU A 256 0.72 -2.22 -23.20
CA LEU A 256 0.00 -3.39 -23.72
C LEU A 256 -1.24 -2.98 -24.52
N LEU A 257 -2.08 -2.10 -23.96
CA LEU A 257 -3.27 -1.57 -24.63
C LEU A 257 -2.93 -0.80 -25.91
N ARG A 258 -1.75 -0.14 -25.95
CA ARG A 258 -1.22 0.54 -27.14
C ARG A 258 -0.46 -0.38 -28.09
N ARG A 259 -0.44 -1.71 -27.84
CA ARG A 259 0.27 -2.73 -28.63
C ARG A 259 1.78 -2.47 -28.77
N LYS A 260 2.40 -1.77 -27.81
CA LYS A 260 3.85 -1.51 -27.76
C LYS A 260 4.58 -2.60 -27.00
N PHE A 261 4.52 -3.84 -27.50
CA PHE A 261 5.10 -5.02 -26.84
C PHE A 261 6.61 -4.91 -26.62
N ASP A 262 7.34 -4.25 -27.51
CA ASP A 262 8.79 -4.04 -27.36
C ASP A 262 9.17 -3.31 -26.07
N LEU A 263 8.36 -2.32 -25.65
CA LEU A 263 8.59 -1.58 -24.42
C LEU A 263 8.30 -2.43 -23.17
N VAL A 264 7.35 -3.35 -23.28
CA VAL A 264 7.01 -4.29 -22.19
C VAL A 264 8.15 -5.27 -21.99
N TRP A 265 8.60 -5.95 -23.05
CA TRP A 265 9.66 -6.97 -22.96
C TRP A 265 11.04 -6.38 -22.61
N LYS A 266 11.33 -5.14 -22.97
CA LYS A 266 12.58 -4.45 -22.64
C LYS A 266 12.57 -3.84 -21.23
N ASN A 267 11.44 -3.84 -20.53
CA ASN A 267 11.36 -3.26 -19.20
C ASN A 267 12.14 -4.08 -18.18
N THR A 268 13.20 -3.49 -17.63
CA THR A 268 14.12 -4.14 -16.68
C THR A 268 13.44 -4.49 -15.38
N GLU A 269 12.57 -3.59 -14.86
CA GLU A 269 11.87 -3.78 -13.60
C GLU A 269 10.93 -4.99 -13.67
N LEU A 270 10.12 -5.10 -14.75
CA LEU A 270 9.22 -6.23 -14.96
C LEU A 270 9.96 -7.57 -15.01
N ARG A 271 11.12 -7.61 -15.71
CA ARG A 271 11.93 -8.84 -15.79
C ARG A 271 12.43 -9.26 -14.42
N TRP A 272 12.97 -8.33 -13.64
CA TRP A 272 13.43 -8.62 -12.28
C TRP A 272 12.26 -9.08 -11.39
N TYR A 273 11.11 -8.43 -11.50
CA TYR A 273 9.90 -8.83 -10.78
C TYR A 273 9.52 -10.29 -11.05
N VAL A 274 9.40 -10.66 -12.33
CA VAL A 274 9.04 -12.02 -12.73
C VAL A 274 10.10 -13.03 -12.29
N VAL A 275 11.39 -12.73 -12.47
CA VAL A 275 12.49 -13.62 -12.05
C VAL A 275 12.47 -13.84 -10.53
N ILE A 276 12.29 -12.79 -9.73
CA ILE A 276 12.23 -12.90 -8.27
C ILE A 276 11.04 -13.78 -7.85
N ILE A 277 9.85 -13.55 -8.41
CA ILE A 277 8.66 -14.38 -8.09
C ILE A 277 8.94 -15.84 -8.45
N LEU A 278 9.32 -16.13 -9.69
CA LEU A 278 9.49 -17.50 -10.14
C LEU A 278 10.60 -18.24 -9.39
N SER A 279 11.73 -17.59 -9.12
CA SER A 279 12.82 -18.19 -8.34
C SER A 279 12.41 -18.43 -6.89
N SER A 280 11.71 -17.49 -6.25
CA SER A 280 11.23 -17.66 -4.87
C SER A 280 10.19 -18.76 -4.77
N VAL A 281 9.23 -18.82 -5.70
CA VAL A 281 8.24 -19.92 -5.76
C VAL A 281 8.93 -21.26 -5.92
N ALA A 282 9.90 -21.39 -6.84
CA ALA A 282 10.61 -22.64 -7.06
C ALA A 282 11.40 -23.07 -5.81
N LEU A 283 12.17 -22.16 -5.18
CA LEU A 283 12.96 -22.46 -3.99
C LEU A 283 12.09 -22.85 -2.79
N ILE A 284 11.01 -22.12 -2.54
CA ILE A 284 10.08 -22.43 -1.46
C ILE A 284 9.40 -23.77 -1.73
N THR A 285 8.84 -23.99 -2.94
CA THR A 285 8.18 -25.24 -3.31
C THR A 285 9.06 -26.43 -3.05
N LEU A 286 10.33 -26.40 -3.53
CA LEU A 286 11.28 -27.50 -3.33
C LEU A 286 11.54 -27.79 -1.85
N ASN A 287 11.55 -26.78 -1.00
CA ASN A 287 11.83 -26.95 0.42
C ASN A 287 10.63 -27.47 1.21
N ILE A 288 9.39 -27.00 0.87
CA ILE A 288 8.17 -27.41 1.58
C ILE A 288 7.54 -28.69 0.99
N LEU A 289 8.06 -29.20 -0.14
CA LEU A 289 7.53 -30.39 -0.80
C LEU A 289 7.29 -31.59 0.15
N PRO A 290 8.19 -31.88 1.12
CA PRO A 290 7.97 -32.99 2.05
C PRO A 290 6.81 -32.80 3.02
N LEU A 291 6.30 -31.58 3.19
CA LEU A 291 5.20 -31.27 4.09
C LEU A 291 3.82 -31.58 3.48
N TYR A 292 3.75 -31.76 2.17
CA TYR A 292 2.49 -31.92 1.44
C TYR A 292 2.40 -33.27 0.74
N PRO A 293 1.18 -33.87 0.70
CA PRO A 293 0.97 -35.16 -0.02
C PRO A 293 1.16 -35.04 -1.53
N ARG A 294 0.89 -33.86 -2.10
CA ARG A 294 0.98 -33.59 -3.53
C ARG A 294 1.90 -32.40 -3.82
N ALA A 295 2.77 -32.53 -4.81
CA ALA A 295 3.63 -31.44 -5.25
C ALA A 295 2.84 -30.20 -5.72
N TYR A 296 1.61 -30.39 -6.22
CA TYR A 296 0.74 -29.29 -6.61
C TYR A 296 0.33 -28.42 -5.41
N ASP A 297 0.04 -29.00 -4.24
CA ASP A 297 -0.36 -28.27 -3.04
C ASP A 297 0.81 -27.40 -2.55
N ALA A 298 2.03 -27.97 -2.51
CA ALA A 298 3.24 -27.22 -2.18
C ALA A 298 3.47 -26.04 -3.14
N LEU A 299 3.35 -26.27 -4.45
CA LEU A 299 3.47 -25.22 -5.46
C LEU A 299 2.40 -24.13 -5.29
N HIS A 300 1.16 -24.53 -5.04
CA HIS A 300 0.02 -23.63 -4.87
C HIS A 300 0.21 -22.69 -3.69
N HIS A 301 0.51 -23.23 -2.50
CA HIS A 301 0.71 -22.42 -1.29
C HIS A 301 1.98 -21.56 -1.37
N ALA A 302 3.06 -22.08 -1.97
CA ALA A 302 4.26 -21.30 -2.24
C ALA A 302 3.99 -20.12 -3.18
N ALA A 303 3.29 -20.35 -4.29
CA ALA A 303 2.95 -19.32 -5.27
C ALA A 303 2.03 -18.25 -4.66
N PHE A 304 1.04 -18.66 -3.85
CA PHE A 304 0.15 -17.74 -3.15
C PHE A 304 0.94 -16.87 -2.15
N SER A 305 1.72 -17.48 -1.26
CA SER A 305 2.48 -16.75 -0.23
C SER A 305 3.53 -15.83 -0.83
N VAL A 306 4.27 -16.27 -1.86
CA VAL A 306 5.23 -15.42 -2.58
C VAL A 306 4.54 -14.24 -3.23
N SER A 307 3.43 -14.47 -3.96
CA SER A 307 2.67 -13.39 -4.60
C SER A 307 2.12 -12.41 -3.56
N SER A 308 1.57 -12.93 -2.46
CA SER A 308 1.03 -12.13 -1.35
C SER A 308 2.08 -11.23 -0.73
N ILE A 309 3.25 -11.76 -0.40
CA ILE A 309 4.30 -11.01 0.31
C ILE A 309 5.03 -10.01 -0.60
N ILE A 310 5.44 -10.42 -1.81
CA ILE A 310 6.17 -9.52 -2.71
C ILE A 310 5.33 -8.36 -3.21
N THR A 311 4.02 -8.58 -3.40
CA THR A 311 3.09 -7.53 -3.81
C THR A 311 2.61 -6.69 -2.63
N THR A 312 3.05 -7.05 -1.42
CA THR A 312 2.63 -6.44 -0.16
C THR A 312 1.12 -6.51 0.07
N THR A 313 0.47 -7.60 -0.40
CA THR A 313 -0.96 -7.82 -0.19
C THR A 313 -1.27 -8.38 1.19
N GLY A 314 -0.54 -9.41 1.65
CA GLY A 314 -0.67 -9.94 3.00
C GLY A 314 -1.76 -10.99 3.22
N PHE A 315 -2.47 -11.47 2.19
CA PHE A 315 -3.38 -12.62 2.32
C PHE A 315 -2.62 -13.93 2.62
N GLY A 316 -3.27 -14.86 3.31
CA GLY A 316 -2.75 -16.19 3.60
C GLY A 316 -3.71 -17.30 3.20
N THR A 317 -3.18 -18.42 2.71
CA THR A 317 -3.90 -19.68 2.53
C THR A 317 -3.52 -20.71 3.59
N GLU A 318 -2.37 -20.46 4.24
CA GLU A 318 -1.83 -21.29 5.31
C GLU A 318 -0.98 -20.44 6.26
N ASN A 319 -0.67 -21.00 7.41
CA ASN A 319 0.26 -20.38 8.35
C ASN A 319 1.71 -20.71 7.96
N PHE A 320 2.32 -19.86 7.13
CA PHE A 320 3.72 -20.02 6.72
C PHE A 320 4.74 -19.86 7.87
N ASP A 321 4.32 -19.43 9.05
CA ASP A 321 5.17 -19.40 10.24
C ASP A 321 5.53 -20.83 10.72
N LEU A 322 4.74 -21.82 10.32
CA LEU A 322 5.01 -23.24 10.58
C LEU A 322 5.93 -23.89 9.52
N TRP A 323 6.28 -23.16 8.47
CA TRP A 323 7.20 -23.68 7.44
C TRP A 323 8.65 -23.75 7.98
N PRO A 324 9.54 -24.54 7.34
CA PRO A 324 10.96 -24.54 7.65
C PRO A 324 11.59 -23.13 7.60
N GLU A 325 12.74 -22.98 8.22
CA GLU A 325 13.40 -21.66 8.35
C GLU A 325 13.72 -21.03 6.99
N PHE A 326 14.20 -21.82 6.01
CA PHE A 326 14.61 -21.29 4.71
C PHE A 326 13.48 -20.58 3.94
N PRO A 327 12.27 -21.15 3.77
CA PRO A 327 11.10 -20.45 3.23
C PRO A 327 10.75 -19.17 3.98
N ARG A 328 10.75 -19.21 5.33
CA ARG A 328 10.44 -18.02 6.15
C ARG A 328 11.41 -16.88 5.89
N VAL A 329 12.72 -17.17 5.83
CA VAL A 329 13.76 -16.20 5.51
C VAL A 329 13.56 -15.62 4.10
N ILE A 330 13.24 -16.45 3.09
CA ILE A 330 12.92 -15.94 1.74
C ILE A 330 11.74 -14.95 1.80
N LEU A 331 10.66 -15.30 2.52
CA LEU A 331 9.51 -14.39 2.66
C LEU A 331 9.90 -13.07 3.33
N VAL A 332 10.74 -13.08 4.38
CA VAL A 332 11.26 -11.85 5.01
C VAL A 332 12.09 -11.01 4.03
N PHE A 333 12.91 -11.62 3.18
CA PHE A 333 13.60 -10.88 2.12
C PHE A 333 12.63 -10.26 1.11
N LEU A 334 11.57 -10.98 0.73
CA LEU A 334 10.54 -10.45 -0.15
C LEU A 334 9.78 -9.27 0.48
N MET A 335 9.57 -9.28 1.82
CA MET A 335 8.99 -8.14 2.54
C MET A 335 9.79 -6.84 2.32
N LEU A 336 11.12 -6.92 2.29
CA LEU A 336 11.99 -5.76 2.06
C LEU A 336 11.94 -5.26 0.61
N ILE A 337 11.84 -6.19 -0.36
CA ILE A 337 11.92 -5.86 -1.80
C ILE A 337 10.67 -5.12 -2.27
N GLY A 338 9.49 -5.68 -2.00
CA GLY A 338 8.22 -5.14 -2.45
C GLY A 338 7.96 -5.29 -3.96
N ALA A 339 6.95 -4.58 -4.47
CA ALA A 339 6.48 -4.66 -5.85
C ALA A 339 7.16 -3.67 -6.81
N CYS A 340 6.67 -3.55 -8.05
CA CYS A 340 7.15 -2.57 -9.03
C CYS A 340 6.78 -1.13 -8.62
N ALA A 341 7.60 -0.17 -9.00
CA ALA A 341 7.26 1.25 -8.89
C ALA A 341 6.06 1.58 -9.80
N GLY A 342 5.13 2.41 -9.30
CA GLY A 342 3.90 2.71 -10.04
C GLY A 342 2.89 1.54 -10.10
N SER A 343 2.96 0.61 -9.14
CA SER A 343 1.94 -0.36 -8.78
C SER A 343 1.24 0.07 -7.49
N THR A 344 0.26 -0.72 -7.03
CA THR A 344 -0.41 -0.49 -5.73
C THR A 344 0.42 -0.95 -4.54
N GLY A 345 1.40 -1.85 -4.74
CA GLY A 345 2.21 -2.43 -3.67
C GLY A 345 3.11 -1.45 -2.92
N GLY A 346 3.51 -1.78 -1.71
CA GLY A 346 4.47 -1.07 -0.85
C GLY A 346 5.93 -1.50 -1.03
N GLY A 347 6.73 -1.38 0.02
CA GLY A 347 8.15 -1.80 0.09
C GLY A 347 9.13 -0.88 -0.61
N LEU A 348 10.42 -1.31 -0.66
CA LEU A 348 11.54 -0.55 -1.25
C LEU A 348 11.35 -0.28 -2.74
N LYS A 349 10.61 -1.11 -3.44
CA LYS A 349 10.39 -1.19 -4.90
C LYS A 349 11.57 -1.80 -5.67
N ILE A 350 11.21 -2.67 -6.62
CA ILE A 350 12.21 -3.37 -7.47
C ILE A 350 13.06 -2.38 -8.27
N SER A 351 12.51 -1.27 -8.73
CA SER A 351 13.28 -0.24 -9.44
C SER A 351 14.47 0.29 -8.63
N ARG A 352 14.28 0.54 -7.32
CA ARG A 352 15.38 0.97 -6.44
C ARG A 352 16.38 -0.16 -6.20
N LEU A 353 15.90 -1.39 -6.00
CA LEU A 353 16.76 -2.56 -5.87
C LEU A 353 17.68 -2.71 -7.10
N VAL A 354 17.12 -2.60 -8.32
CA VAL A 354 17.90 -2.66 -9.56
C VAL A 354 18.97 -1.54 -9.62
N ILE A 355 18.62 -0.31 -9.21
CA ILE A 355 19.57 0.80 -9.17
C ILE A 355 20.71 0.50 -8.17
N LEU A 356 20.37 0.03 -6.96
CA LEU A 356 21.36 -0.30 -5.93
C LEU A 356 22.30 -1.42 -6.38
N VAL A 357 21.78 -2.50 -6.96
CA VAL A 357 22.61 -3.61 -7.50
C VAL A 357 23.54 -3.11 -8.61
N LYS A 358 23.04 -2.30 -9.55
CA LYS A 358 23.87 -1.72 -10.62
C LYS A 358 24.89 -0.72 -10.09
N MET A 359 24.58 0.02 -9.03
CA MET A 359 25.52 0.90 -8.35
C MET A 359 26.68 0.10 -7.76
N VAL A 360 26.40 -0.96 -6.99
CA VAL A 360 27.44 -1.85 -6.44
C VAL A 360 28.29 -2.45 -7.56
N GLN A 361 27.66 -2.95 -8.62
CA GLN A 361 28.38 -3.49 -9.79
C GLN A 361 29.27 -2.43 -10.46
N ARG A 362 28.86 -1.17 -10.51
CA ARG A 362 29.66 -0.07 -11.04
C ARG A 362 30.88 0.19 -10.15
N GLU A 363 30.69 0.29 -8.83
CA GLU A 363 31.78 0.54 -7.88
C GLU A 363 32.83 -0.57 -7.91
N VAL A 364 32.41 -1.85 -7.90
CA VAL A 364 33.32 -2.99 -8.05
C VAL A 364 34.13 -2.93 -9.36
N ARG A 365 33.49 -2.55 -10.46
CA ARG A 365 34.19 -2.40 -11.75
C ARG A 365 35.17 -1.23 -11.77
N LEU A 366 34.84 -0.12 -11.11
CA LEU A 366 35.75 1.03 -11.00
C LEU A 366 37.02 0.69 -10.19
N LEU A 367 36.89 -0.16 -9.15
CA LEU A 367 38.05 -0.69 -8.42
C LEU A 367 38.97 -1.54 -9.32
N LEU A 368 38.35 -2.35 -10.22
CA LEU A 368 39.12 -3.19 -11.15
C LEU A 368 39.68 -2.41 -12.35
N HIS A 369 38.97 -1.40 -12.82
CA HIS A 369 39.30 -0.61 -14.01
C HIS A 369 39.09 0.89 -13.76
N PRO A 370 39.97 1.58 -13.00
CA PRO A 370 39.75 2.96 -12.55
C PRO A 370 39.56 4.02 -13.67
N ARG A 371 40.09 3.74 -14.87
CA ARG A 371 40.00 4.65 -16.02
C ARG A 371 38.75 4.48 -16.86
N THR A 372 37.87 3.54 -16.51
CA THR A 372 36.65 3.26 -17.28
C THR A 372 35.51 4.22 -16.90
N VAL A 373 35.05 5.04 -17.84
CA VAL A 373 33.85 5.85 -17.67
C VAL A 373 32.65 5.07 -18.21
N LYS A 374 31.86 4.46 -17.33
CA LYS A 374 30.64 3.75 -17.71
C LYS A 374 29.42 4.41 -17.12
N VAL A 375 28.51 4.85 -17.99
CA VAL A 375 27.21 5.40 -17.61
C VAL A 375 26.28 4.24 -17.22
N MET A 376 25.63 4.35 -16.05
CA MET A 376 24.60 3.41 -15.64
C MET A 376 23.37 3.58 -16.53
N THR A 377 22.83 2.50 -17.10
CA THR A 377 21.65 2.52 -17.96
C THR A 377 20.56 1.60 -17.43
N ILE A 378 19.28 2.04 -17.51
CA ILE A 378 18.07 1.25 -17.24
C ILE A 378 17.16 1.46 -18.44
N ASP A 379 16.61 0.38 -18.99
CA ASP A 379 15.75 0.39 -20.20
C ASP A 379 16.40 1.12 -21.38
N GLY A 380 17.72 1.01 -21.52
CA GLY A 380 18.49 1.71 -22.58
C GLY A 380 18.70 3.20 -22.35
N LYS A 381 18.24 3.78 -21.23
CA LYS A 381 18.39 5.19 -20.88
C LYS A 381 19.42 5.37 -19.78
N ALA A 382 20.23 6.44 -19.90
CA ALA A 382 21.19 6.80 -18.85
C ALA A 382 20.47 7.24 -17.58
N VAL A 383 20.91 6.70 -16.43
CA VAL A 383 20.45 7.12 -15.11
C VAL A 383 21.32 8.27 -14.61
N SER A 384 20.71 9.41 -14.24
CA SER A 384 21.45 10.56 -13.72
C SER A 384 22.10 10.25 -12.37
N ASN A 385 23.24 10.87 -12.08
CA ASN A 385 23.90 10.74 -10.76
C ASN A 385 23.02 11.24 -9.62
N ASP A 386 22.16 12.22 -9.86
CA ASP A 386 21.21 12.72 -8.87
C ASP A 386 20.16 11.66 -8.49
N THR A 387 19.68 10.88 -9.48
CA THR A 387 18.78 9.73 -9.22
C THR A 387 19.49 8.67 -8.37
N VAL A 388 20.74 8.34 -8.70
CA VAL A 388 21.54 7.36 -7.91
C VAL A 388 21.75 7.83 -6.48
N ARG A 389 22.15 9.10 -6.29
CA ARG A 389 22.29 9.71 -4.95
C ARG A 389 20.97 9.70 -4.18
N GLY A 390 19.87 10.06 -4.84
CA GLY A 390 18.54 10.05 -4.24
C GLY A 390 18.12 8.66 -3.75
N VAL A 391 18.37 7.62 -4.55
CA VAL A 391 18.08 6.23 -4.17
C VAL A 391 18.96 5.76 -3.01
N SER A 392 20.26 6.11 -3.01
CA SER A 392 21.16 5.78 -1.91
C SER A 392 20.77 6.48 -0.62
N ALA A 393 20.44 7.77 -0.68
CA ALA A 393 19.97 8.52 0.48
C ALA A 393 18.65 7.96 1.03
N TYR A 394 17.71 7.61 0.13
CA TYR A 394 16.46 6.94 0.50
C TYR A 394 16.72 5.62 1.23
N PHE A 395 17.59 4.77 0.69
CA PHE A 395 17.91 3.46 1.28
C PHE A 395 18.54 3.60 2.67
N LEU A 396 19.50 4.52 2.84
CA LEU A 396 20.10 4.79 4.16
C LEU A 396 19.04 5.30 5.16
N THR A 397 18.19 6.24 4.76
CA THR A 397 17.10 6.74 5.61
C THR A 397 16.13 5.63 5.98
N TYR A 398 15.77 4.78 5.02
CA TYR A 398 14.89 3.63 5.19
C TYR A 398 15.44 2.66 6.24
N VAL A 399 16.71 2.25 6.12
CA VAL A 399 17.36 1.35 7.08
C VAL A 399 17.42 1.98 8.46
N PHE A 400 17.80 3.26 8.55
CA PHE A 400 17.90 3.97 9.82
C PHE A 400 16.56 4.06 10.54
N LEU A 401 15.47 4.38 9.83
CA LEU A 401 14.13 4.46 10.41
C LEU A 401 13.62 3.09 10.87
N ILE A 402 13.81 2.03 10.07
CA ILE A 402 13.48 0.66 10.49
C ILE A 402 14.20 0.28 11.78
N MET A 403 15.50 0.54 11.86
CA MET A 403 16.29 0.25 13.08
C MET A 403 15.77 1.03 14.28
N ALA A 404 15.40 2.30 14.10
CA ALA A 404 14.84 3.12 15.17
C ALA A 404 13.47 2.59 15.62
N SER A 405 12.58 2.19 14.67
CA SER A 405 11.28 1.60 14.98
C SER A 405 11.42 0.26 15.71
N ILE A 406 12.34 -0.62 15.27
CA ILE A 406 12.62 -1.89 15.96
C ILE A 406 13.05 -1.63 17.43
N LEU A 407 13.94 -0.65 17.67
CA LEU A 407 14.37 -0.30 19.03
C LEU A 407 13.20 0.20 19.89
N LEU A 408 12.29 1.00 19.33
CA LEU A 408 11.13 1.50 20.07
C LEU A 408 10.11 0.39 20.35
N VAL A 409 9.81 -0.46 19.36
CA VAL A 409 8.85 -1.56 19.51
C VAL A 409 9.39 -2.67 20.43
N SER A 410 10.72 -2.85 20.50
CA SER A 410 11.35 -3.83 21.42
C SER A 410 11.14 -3.52 22.90
N LEU A 411 10.69 -2.31 23.26
CA LEU A 411 10.32 -1.96 24.62
C LEU A 411 9.14 -2.78 25.15
N ASP A 412 8.33 -3.37 24.28
CA ASP A 412 7.22 -4.27 24.68
C ASP A 412 7.69 -5.64 25.18
N GLY A 413 9.00 -5.97 25.03
CA GLY A 413 9.57 -7.22 25.56
C GLY A 413 9.13 -8.49 24.84
N LEU A 414 8.61 -8.37 23.60
CA LEU A 414 8.24 -9.51 22.77
C LEU A 414 9.48 -10.15 22.12
N ASP A 415 9.32 -11.36 21.58
CA ASP A 415 10.40 -12.05 20.88
C ASP A 415 10.91 -11.28 19.65
N ALA A 416 12.17 -11.50 19.30
CA ALA A 416 12.84 -10.77 18.23
C ALA A 416 12.18 -11.01 16.85
N SER A 417 11.67 -12.22 16.59
CA SER A 417 10.98 -12.54 15.33
C SER A 417 9.72 -11.69 15.18
N THR A 418 8.87 -11.68 16.21
CA THR A 418 7.65 -10.85 16.27
C THR A 418 7.97 -9.36 16.13
N THR A 419 8.92 -8.84 16.91
CA THR A 419 9.27 -7.41 16.93
C THR A 419 9.80 -6.94 15.58
N VAL A 420 10.79 -7.65 15.03
CA VAL A 420 11.43 -7.27 13.76
C VAL A 420 10.44 -7.38 12.60
N THR A 421 9.69 -8.49 12.52
CA THR A 421 8.78 -8.67 11.39
C THR A 421 7.51 -7.83 11.50
N ALA A 422 7.07 -7.43 12.69
CA ALA A 422 5.99 -6.45 12.87
C ALA A 422 6.38 -5.08 12.26
N VAL A 423 7.60 -4.59 12.56
CA VAL A 423 8.12 -3.36 11.97
C VAL A 423 8.29 -3.51 10.46
N LEU A 424 8.86 -4.62 9.98
CA LEU A 424 9.03 -4.84 8.54
C LEU A 424 7.68 -4.90 7.82
N ALA A 425 6.69 -5.58 8.40
CA ALA A 425 5.36 -5.71 7.82
C ALA A 425 4.63 -4.36 7.74
N THR A 426 4.68 -3.55 8.80
CA THR A 426 4.02 -2.23 8.84
C THR A 426 4.78 -1.21 7.98
N PHE A 427 6.10 -1.15 8.06
CA PHE A 427 6.91 -0.21 7.29
C PHE A 427 6.88 -0.46 5.78
N ASN A 428 6.70 -1.72 5.36
CA ASN A 428 6.59 -2.09 3.95
C ASN A 428 5.13 -2.27 3.47
N ASN A 429 4.15 -2.01 4.34
CA ASN A 429 2.72 -2.11 4.05
C ASN A 429 2.31 -3.51 3.54
N ILE A 430 2.60 -4.58 4.31
CA ILE A 430 2.40 -5.99 3.89
C ILE A 430 1.28 -6.67 4.67
N GLY A 431 1.13 -6.35 5.97
CA GLY A 431 0.16 -6.95 6.89
C GLY A 431 0.80 -7.97 7.83
N PRO A 432 0.86 -9.26 7.50
CA PRO A 432 1.41 -10.26 8.40
C PRO A 432 2.94 -10.24 8.46
N GLY A 433 3.49 -10.56 9.63
CA GLY A 433 4.89 -10.85 9.88
C GLY A 433 5.13 -12.33 10.19
N LEU A 434 5.92 -12.60 11.24
CA LEU A 434 6.17 -13.93 11.82
C LEU A 434 5.86 -13.90 13.33
N GLY A 435 5.76 -15.05 13.94
CA GLY A 435 5.44 -15.20 15.37
C GLY A 435 4.03 -14.71 15.69
N LEU A 436 3.89 -13.85 16.72
CA LEU A 436 2.58 -13.36 17.19
C LEU A 436 1.83 -12.50 16.14
N VAL A 437 2.55 -11.94 15.17
CA VAL A 437 1.98 -11.16 14.04
C VAL A 437 2.00 -11.94 12.73
N GLY A 438 2.18 -13.25 12.79
CA GLY A 438 2.10 -14.15 11.64
C GLY A 438 0.71 -14.19 11.00
N PRO A 439 0.50 -15.04 9.97
CA PRO A 439 -0.78 -15.10 9.24
C PRO A 439 -2.00 -15.45 10.10
N ALA A 440 -1.79 -16.13 11.23
CA ALA A 440 -2.84 -16.47 12.20
C ALA A 440 -2.86 -15.53 13.41
N GLY A 441 -1.97 -14.54 13.46
CA GLY A 441 -1.84 -13.59 14.56
C GLY A 441 -2.47 -12.23 14.28
N ASN A 442 -2.32 -11.31 15.23
CA ASN A 442 -2.79 -9.93 15.09
C ASN A 442 -1.94 -8.96 15.91
N PHE A 443 -2.13 -7.65 15.69
CA PHE A 443 -1.38 -6.59 16.35
C PHE A 443 -1.98 -6.11 17.69
N ALA A 444 -3.01 -6.76 18.22
CA ALA A 444 -3.61 -6.41 19.52
C ALA A 444 -2.62 -6.57 20.68
N VAL A 445 -1.64 -7.46 20.52
CA VAL A 445 -0.62 -7.79 21.55
C VAL A 445 0.29 -6.62 21.90
N PHE A 446 0.41 -5.62 21.06
CA PHE A 446 1.31 -4.48 21.25
C PHE A 446 0.74 -3.44 22.22
N SER A 447 1.64 -2.78 22.95
CA SER A 447 1.31 -1.64 23.80
C SER A 447 0.81 -0.44 22.96
N PRO A 448 0.12 0.53 23.59
CA PRO A 448 -0.29 1.76 22.90
C PRO A 448 0.87 2.52 22.26
N LEU A 449 2.06 2.52 22.88
CA LEU A 449 3.26 3.15 22.33
C LEU A 449 3.71 2.46 21.05
N ALA A 450 3.85 1.13 21.07
CA ALA A 450 4.24 0.36 19.91
C ALA A 450 3.21 0.50 18.77
N LYS A 451 1.90 0.49 19.08
CA LYS A 451 0.85 0.75 18.08
C LYS A 451 0.99 2.11 17.41
N VAL A 452 1.35 3.17 18.15
CA VAL A 452 1.62 4.50 17.58
C VAL A 452 2.83 4.46 16.66
N VAL A 453 3.93 3.82 17.07
CA VAL A 453 5.15 3.67 16.24
C VAL A 453 4.81 2.91 14.94
N LEU A 454 4.15 1.76 15.04
CA LEU A 454 3.76 0.95 13.90
C LEU A 454 2.77 1.69 12.97
N THR A 455 1.88 2.52 13.54
CA THR A 455 0.99 3.40 12.75
C THR A 455 1.78 4.45 11.94
N LEU A 456 2.80 5.04 12.56
CA LEU A 456 3.70 5.96 11.85
C LEU A 456 4.53 5.24 10.78
N ASP A 457 4.97 4.01 11.05
CA ASP A 457 5.68 3.17 10.08
C ASP A 457 4.84 2.90 8.83
N MET A 458 3.55 2.58 8.99
CA MET A 458 2.62 2.41 7.86
C MET A 458 2.51 3.68 6.99
N LEU A 459 2.42 4.85 7.62
CA LEU A 459 2.38 6.14 6.91
C LEU A 459 3.72 6.46 6.25
N LEU A 460 4.86 6.23 6.93
CA LEU A 460 6.21 6.42 6.38
C LEU A 460 6.45 5.54 5.14
N GLY A 461 6.08 4.28 5.22
CA GLY A 461 6.20 3.34 4.11
C GLY A 461 5.37 3.75 2.90
N ARG A 462 4.09 4.07 3.12
CA ARG A 462 3.15 4.44 2.04
C ARG A 462 3.52 5.74 1.34
N LEU A 463 3.95 6.75 2.11
CA LEU A 463 4.27 8.09 1.62
C LEU A 463 5.74 8.27 1.20
N GLU A 464 6.50 7.18 1.12
CA GLU A 464 7.90 7.19 0.68
C GLU A 464 8.81 8.11 1.53
N LEU A 465 8.67 8.05 2.85
CA LEU A 465 9.48 8.65 3.90
C LEU A 465 9.45 10.19 3.93
N TYR A 466 9.85 10.85 2.84
CA TYR A 466 10.13 12.30 2.83
C TYR A 466 8.92 13.18 3.16
N PRO A 467 7.68 12.94 2.70
CA PRO A 467 6.52 13.73 3.07
C PRO A 467 6.29 13.75 4.59
N MET A 468 6.41 12.60 5.24
CA MET A 468 6.27 12.49 6.70
C MET A 468 7.43 13.14 7.44
N LEU A 469 8.68 12.91 6.99
CA LEU A 469 9.86 13.54 7.60
C LEU A 469 9.80 15.08 7.50
N ILE A 470 9.39 15.63 6.34
CA ILE A 470 9.22 17.06 6.16
C ILE A 470 8.14 17.61 7.09
N LEU A 471 7.05 16.87 7.31
CA LEU A 471 6.00 17.26 8.24
C LEU A 471 6.51 17.38 9.69
N MET A 472 7.41 16.45 10.10
CA MET A 472 7.97 16.40 11.46
C MET A 472 9.06 17.43 11.72
N LEU A 473 9.69 18.00 10.68
CA LEU A 473 10.78 18.98 10.85
C LEU A 473 10.26 20.35 11.31
N PRO A 474 10.74 20.92 12.44
CA PRO A 474 10.31 22.25 12.91
C PRO A 474 10.57 23.37 11.90
N THR A 475 11.65 23.28 11.13
CA THR A 475 12.03 24.25 10.07
C THR A 475 10.98 24.33 8.95
N THR A 476 10.13 23.32 8.83
CA THR A 476 9.00 23.30 7.88
C THR A 476 7.94 24.35 8.24
N TRP A 477 7.76 24.62 9.51
CA TRP A 477 6.70 25.50 10.03
C TRP A 477 7.16 26.93 10.29
N THR A 478 8.47 27.16 10.35
CA THR A 478 9.05 28.50 10.53
C THR A 478 9.11 29.26 9.20
N LYS A 479 8.80 30.56 9.24
CA LYS A 479 9.06 31.48 8.11
C LYS A 479 10.57 31.72 8.06
N ARG A 480 11.23 31.34 6.99
CA ARG A 480 12.45 32.00 6.52
C ARG A 480 12.07 33.12 5.58
#